data_a81bae7360887d4ba64d635c1de48b7d
#
_entry.id   a81bae7360887d4ba64d635c1de48b7d
#
_cell.length_a   1.000
_cell.length_b   1.000
_cell.length_c   1.000
_cell.angle_alpha   90.00
_cell.angle_beta   90.00
_cell.angle_gamma   90.00
#
_symmetry.space_group_name_H-M   'P 1'
#
loop_
_entity.id
_entity.type
_entity.pdbx_description
1 polymer ?
#
loop_
_entity_poly.entity_id
_entity_poly.type
_entity_poly.pdbx_seq_one_letter_code
_entity_poly.pdbx_strand_id
1 'polypeptide(L)'
;MDGWYRRLIPAIMAICLLLGTGTVAHAVSDEEAVLIPGAMPFKYINPFYLPNKLWLYPNIGINFRGEDDAQVIDYSQNPLASNWAIRQGVERATAAVRAIDGKVVVIGESMGSMVAARVAVELADSSHPPSADDVRVILMAPPEAGAARYFKVGTYIPILNYRVSRIPESPYPTTIVIGEYDFWSDPPDRPWNLVSLLNAALGAALFVHGQTSLADPADVPPENITVAK
;
A
#
# COMPACT_ATOMS: atom_id res chain seq x y z
N MET A 1 -20.88 38.94 12.79
CA MET A 1 -20.89 37.59 12.17
C MET A 1 -19.44 37.07 12.13
N ASP A 2 -18.83 36.86 13.28
CA ASP A 2 -17.44 36.42 13.34
C ASP A 2 -17.22 35.70 14.67
N GLY A 3 -17.10 34.40 14.66
CA GLY A 3 -16.78 33.69 15.92
C GLY A 3 -16.80 32.16 15.87
N TRP A 4 -17.33 31.55 14.84
CA TRP A 4 -17.51 30.08 14.81
C TRP A 4 -16.34 29.32 14.20
N TYR A 5 -15.58 29.93 13.29
CA TYR A 5 -14.47 29.23 12.59
C TYR A 5 -13.21 29.05 13.44
N ARG A 6 -13.02 29.85 14.49
CA ARG A 6 -11.83 29.73 15.36
C ARG A 6 -11.89 28.61 16.39
N ARG A 7 -13.02 27.93 16.55
CA ARG A 7 -13.20 26.85 17.54
C ARG A 7 -13.24 25.45 16.95
N LEU A 8 -13.32 25.30 15.62
CA LEU A 8 -13.40 24.00 14.95
C LEU A 8 -12.03 23.37 14.65
N ILE A 9 -11.01 24.18 14.41
CA ILE A 9 -9.67 23.68 14.07
C ILE A 9 -8.97 22.94 15.23
N PRO A 10 -9.06 23.37 16.50
CA PRO A 10 -8.43 22.62 17.58
C PRO A 10 -9.17 21.33 17.98
N ALA A 11 -10.46 21.20 17.66
CA ALA A 11 -11.23 20.01 18.01
C ALA A 11 -10.92 18.81 17.09
N ILE A 12 -10.61 19.05 15.83
CA ILE A 12 -10.23 18.00 14.87
C ILE A 12 -8.82 17.48 15.15
N MET A 13 -7.90 18.31 15.59
CA MET A 13 -6.56 17.87 16.02
C MET A 13 -6.53 17.16 17.39
N ALA A 14 -7.51 17.42 18.27
CA ALA A 14 -7.55 16.80 19.60
C ALA A 14 -8.14 15.38 19.58
N ILE A 15 -8.94 15.02 18.58
CA ILE A 15 -9.52 13.66 18.46
C ILE A 15 -8.48 12.64 18.02
N CYS A 16 -7.42 13.04 17.33
CA CYS A 16 -6.33 12.14 16.94
C CYS A 16 -5.34 11.82 18.07
N LEU A 17 -5.44 12.45 19.24
CA LEU A 17 -4.45 12.33 20.32
C LEU A 17 -4.93 11.52 21.54
N LEU A 18 -6.12 10.91 21.49
CA LEU A 18 -6.72 10.18 22.62
C LEU A 18 -6.97 8.68 22.37
N LEU A 19 -6.36 8.08 21.34
CA LEU A 19 -6.41 6.63 21.16
C LEU A 19 -5.16 6.00 21.77
N GLY A 20 -5.41 5.39 22.87
CA GLY A 20 -4.69 4.49 23.72
C GLY A 20 -3.25 4.11 23.35
N THR A 21 -2.29 4.48 24.21
CA THR A 21 -0.98 3.83 24.30
C THR A 21 -1.12 2.40 24.85
N GLY A 22 -1.69 1.52 24.09
CA GLY A 22 -1.49 0.10 24.27
C GLY A 22 -0.10 -0.23 23.76
N THR A 23 0.89 -0.34 24.62
CA THR A 23 2.17 -0.96 24.28
C THR A 23 1.94 -2.43 24.02
N VAL A 24 1.61 -2.78 22.77
CA VAL A 24 1.82 -4.14 22.30
C VAL A 24 3.34 -4.29 22.25
N ALA A 25 3.88 -5.15 23.11
CA ALA A 25 5.27 -5.54 23.01
C ALA A 25 5.46 -6.24 21.65
N HIS A 26 5.88 -5.48 20.63
CA HIS A 26 6.34 -6.07 19.40
C HIS A 26 7.61 -6.85 19.74
N ALA A 27 7.57 -8.15 19.48
CA ALA A 27 8.79 -8.92 19.43
C ALA A 27 9.70 -8.25 18.38
N VAL A 28 10.92 -7.90 18.78
CA VAL A 28 11.95 -7.43 17.84
C VAL A 28 12.04 -8.52 16.76
N SER A 29 11.60 -8.20 15.55
CA SER A 29 11.73 -9.12 14.43
C SER A 29 13.10 -8.89 13.82
N ASP A 30 13.91 -9.94 13.68
CA ASP A 30 15.17 -9.91 12.92
C ASP A 30 14.94 -9.70 11.40
N GLU A 31 13.89 -8.93 11.04
CA GLU A 31 13.39 -8.79 9.68
C GLU A 31 13.52 -7.34 9.22
N GLU A 32 14.28 -7.12 8.15
CA GLU A 32 14.38 -5.80 7.53
C GLU A 32 13.16 -5.49 6.62
N ALA A 33 12.74 -4.24 6.57
CA ALA A 33 11.58 -3.83 5.79
C ALA A 33 11.98 -3.06 4.51
N VAL A 34 11.43 -3.48 3.37
CA VAL A 34 11.51 -2.75 2.09
C VAL A 34 10.13 -2.15 1.80
N LEU A 35 10.03 -0.83 1.87
CA LEU A 35 8.77 -0.08 1.75
C LEU A 35 8.63 0.53 0.36
N ILE A 36 7.52 0.24 -0.31
CA ILE A 36 7.25 0.68 -1.68
C ILE A 36 6.02 1.57 -1.69
N PRO A 37 6.19 2.91 -1.74
CA PRO A 37 5.09 3.85 -1.71
C PRO A 37 4.19 3.74 -2.95
N GLY A 38 2.96 4.23 -2.83
CA GLY A 38 1.98 4.30 -3.89
C GLY A 38 2.23 5.39 -4.94
N ALA A 39 1.22 5.63 -5.75
CA ALA A 39 1.28 6.62 -6.80
C ALA A 39 1.43 8.05 -6.26
N MET A 40 2.31 8.82 -6.88
CA MET A 40 2.51 10.25 -6.60
C MET A 40 2.62 11.01 -7.93
N PRO A 41 1.48 11.49 -8.46
CA PRO A 41 1.51 12.26 -9.71
C PRO A 41 2.32 13.54 -9.53
N PHE A 42 3.12 13.89 -10.54
CA PHE A 42 3.97 15.08 -10.51
C PHE A 42 4.87 15.19 -9.28
N LYS A 43 5.44 14.10 -8.84
CA LYS A 43 6.15 13.84 -7.59
C LYS A 43 6.93 15.05 -7.05
N TYR A 44 7.80 15.64 -7.86
CA TYR A 44 8.72 16.70 -7.38
C TYR A 44 8.08 18.09 -7.24
N ILE A 45 6.92 18.32 -7.83
CA ILE A 45 6.16 19.57 -7.70
C ILE A 45 4.84 19.38 -6.96
N ASN A 46 4.55 18.15 -6.52
CA ASN A 46 3.35 17.84 -5.75
C ASN A 46 3.55 18.29 -4.29
N PRO A 47 2.68 19.16 -3.75
CA PRO A 47 2.83 19.69 -2.39
C PRO A 47 2.74 18.59 -1.32
N PHE A 48 2.08 17.46 -1.62
CA PHE A 48 1.98 16.33 -0.70
C PHE A 48 3.20 15.39 -0.72
N TYR A 49 4.12 15.55 -1.67
CA TYR A 49 5.27 14.65 -1.79
C TYR A 49 6.18 14.72 -0.57
N LEU A 50 6.58 15.92 -0.16
CA LEU A 50 7.50 16.07 0.97
C LEU A 50 6.89 15.61 2.31
N PRO A 51 5.65 15.98 2.66
CA PRO A 51 4.98 15.44 3.84
C PRO A 51 4.89 13.90 3.82
N ASN A 52 4.50 13.31 2.70
CA ASN A 52 4.41 11.86 2.59
C ASN A 52 5.78 11.19 2.71
N LYS A 53 6.81 11.73 2.07
CA LYS A 53 8.17 11.22 2.15
C LYS A 53 8.72 11.24 3.58
N LEU A 54 8.40 12.26 4.35
CA LEU A 54 8.93 12.44 5.70
C LEU A 54 8.13 11.68 6.76
N TRP A 55 6.84 11.47 6.52
CA TRP A 55 5.95 10.91 7.55
C TRP A 55 5.24 9.64 7.11
N LEU A 56 4.57 9.60 5.95
CA LEU A 56 3.78 8.43 5.56
C LEU A 56 4.67 7.28 5.10
N TYR A 57 5.63 7.53 4.19
CA TYR A 57 6.40 6.45 3.59
C TYR A 57 7.20 5.62 4.58
N PRO A 58 7.88 6.20 5.59
CA PRO A 58 8.56 5.40 6.61
C PRO A 58 7.60 4.59 7.49
N ASN A 59 6.32 4.96 7.53
CA ASN A 59 5.31 4.31 8.37
C ASN A 59 4.39 3.34 7.62
N ILE A 60 4.61 3.13 6.30
CA ILE A 60 3.82 2.16 5.55
C ILE A 60 3.91 0.78 6.21
N GLY A 61 2.76 0.26 6.61
CA GLY A 61 2.65 -1.06 7.24
C GLY A 61 3.36 -1.19 8.58
N ILE A 62 3.57 -0.09 9.32
CA ILE A 62 4.30 -0.09 10.61
C ILE A 62 3.73 -1.11 11.60
N ASN A 63 2.42 -1.31 11.62
CA ASN A 63 1.76 -2.26 12.51
C ASN A 63 1.82 -3.73 12.02
N PHE A 64 2.32 -3.97 10.81
CA PHE A 64 2.49 -5.31 10.22
C PHE A 64 3.95 -5.77 10.22
N ARG A 65 4.87 -4.93 10.66
CA ARG A 65 6.31 -5.19 10.75
C ARG A 65 6.85 -4.72 12.10
N GLY A 66 8.08 -5.06 12.43
CA GLY A 66 8.79 -4.45 13.55
C GLY A 66 9.12 -2.97 13.29
N GLU A 67 9.54 -2.27 14.35
CA GLU A 67 9.97 -0.86 14.27
C GLU A 67 11.37 -0.69 13.67
N ASP A 68 12.02 -1.79 13.30
CA ASP A 68 13.41 -1.82 12.84
C ASP A 68 13.61 -1.17 11.46
N ASP A 69 14.86 -1.07 11.05
CA ASP A 69 15.30 -0.36 9.86
C ASP A 69 14.44 -0.66 8.63
N ALA A 70 13.92 0.41 8.04
CA ALA A 70 13.05 0.32 6.87
C ALA A 70 13.62 1.13 5.72
N GLN A 71 13.87 0.46 4.59
CA GLN A 71 14.30 1.11 3.37
C GLN A 71 13.11 1.51 2.50
N VAL A 72 12.90 2.81 2.32
CA VAL A 72 11.88 3.33 1.39
C VAL A 72 12.43 3.37 -0.02
N ILE A 73 11.76 2.69 -0.95
CA ILE A 73 12.17 2.63 -2.36
C ILE A 73 11.77 3.92 -3.09
N ASP A 74 12.77 4.62 -3.58
CA ASP A 74 12.58 5.80 -4.42
C ASP A 74 12.45 5.38 -5.88
N TYR A 75 11.27 5.58 -6.48
CA TYR A 75 10.98 5.32 -7.89
C TYR A 75 10.06 6.39 -8.46
N SER A 76 9.68 6.31 -9.72
CA SER A 76 8.90 7.35 -10.40
C SER A 76 7.55 7.65 -9.75
N GLN A 77 6.83 6.64 -9.28
CA GLN A 77 5.48 6.75 -8.70
C GLN A 77 4.45 7.44 -9.64
N ASN A 78 4.76 7.59 -10.93
CA ASN A 78 3.91 8.32 -11.87
C ASN A 78 2.75 7.44 -12.37
N PRO A 79 1.49 7.70 -11.97
CA PRO A 79 0.34 6.91 -12.40
C PRO A 79 0.00 7.08 -13.89
N LEU A 80 0.43 8.16 -14.54
CA LEU A 80 0.22 8.37 -15.98
C LEU A 80 1.21 7.58 -16.84
N ALA A 81 2.21 6.96 -16.22
CA ALA A 81 3.19 6.09 -16.84
C ALA A 81 3.35 4.79 -16.05
N SER A 82 2.23 4.20 -15.59
CA SER A 82 2.21 3.11 -14.61
C SER A 82 3.09 1.93 -15.01
N ASN A 83 3.01 1.44 -16.26
CA ASN A 83 3.84 0.31 -16.69
C ASN A 83 5.35 0.57 -16.53
N TRP A 84 5.79 1.79 -16.82
CA TRP A 84 7.19 2.15 -16.65
C TRP A 84 7.55 2.35 -15.18
N ALA A 85 6.71 3.06 -14.44
CA ALA A 85 6.93 3.30 -13.02
C ALA A 85 6.99 1.99 -12.22
N ILE A 86 6.08 1.03 -12.50
CA ILE A 86 6.07 -0.28 -11.88
C ILE A 86 7.37 -1.04 -12.20
N ARG A 87 7.80 -1.10 -13.48
CA ARG A 87 9.05 -1.77 -13.84
C ARG A 87 10.26 -1.19 -13.11
N GLN A 88 10.36 0.15 -13.06
CA GLN A 88 11.43 0.82 -12.33
C GLN A 88 11.38 0.50 -10.82
N GLY A 89 10.17 0.49 -10.24
CA GLY A 89 9.95 0.10 -8.85
C GLY A 89 10.41 -1.33 -8.58
N VAL A 90 10.04 -2.28 -9.44
CA VAL A 90 10.45 -3.69 -9.34
C VAL A 90 11.96 -3.83 -9.38
N GLU A 91 12.63 -3.22 -10.37
CA GLU A 91 14.09 -3.26 -10.49
C GLU A 91 14.78 -2.78 -9.21
N ARG A 92 14.38 -1.61 -8.71
CA ARG A 92 14.98 -1.01 -7.52
C ARG A 92 14.68 -1.79 -6.24
N ALA A 93 13.43 -2.21 -6.05
CA ALA A 93 13.04 -2.96 -4.86
C ALA A 93 13.66 -4.36 -4.85
N THR A 94 13.73 -5.06 -5.99
CA THR A 94 14.42 -6.35 -6.09
C THR A 94 15.92 -6.22 -5.75
N ALA A 95 16.56 -5.16 -6.22
CA ALA A 95 17.95 -4.88 -5.89
C ALA A 95 18.14 -4.63 -4.38
N ALA A 96 17.22 -3.89 -3.76
CA ALA A 96 17.24 -3.63 -2.32
C ALA A 96 17.07 -4.91 -1.51
N VAL A 97 16.05 -5.73 -1.85
CA VAL A 97 15.81 -7.03 -1.19
C VAL A 97 17.04 -7.94 -1.28
N ARG A 98 17.69 -8.01 -2.45
CA ARG A 98 18.89 -8.85 -2.64
C ARG A 98 20.11 -8.36 -1.88
N ALA A 99 20.11 -7.12 -1.42
CA ALA A 99 21.22 -6.56 -0.62
C ALA A 99 21.06 -6.85 0.88
N ILE A 100 19.89 -7.34 1.29
CA ILE A 100 19.59 -7.71 2.68
C ILE A 100 20.09 -9.14 2.91
N ASP A 101 20.81 -9.33 3.99
CA ASP A 101 21.28 -10.66 4.45
C ASP A 101 20.37 -11.11 5.61
N GLY A 102 19.43 -11.99 5.33
CA GLY A 102 18.47 -12.49 6.31
C GLY A 102 17.03 -12.34 5.89
N LYS A 103 16.15 -12.17 6.89
CA LYS A 103 14.70 -12.06 6.65
C LYS A 103 14.31 -10.67 6.19
N VAL A 104 13.35 -10.62 5.25
CA VAL A 104 12.86 -9.38 4.70
C VAL A 104 11.33 -9.38 4.57
N VAL A 105 10.72 -8.26 4.93
CA VAL A 105 9.33 -7.98 4.56
C VAL A 105 9.27 -6.93 3.46
N VAL A 106 8.62 -7.26 2.36
CA VAL A 106 8.37 -6.35 1.24
C VAL A 106 6.95 -5.80 1.36
N ILE A 107 6.84 -4.52 1.64
CA ILE A 107 5.54 -3.87 1.87
C ILE A 107 5.27 -2.85 0.76
N GLY A 108 4.17 -3.03 0.05
CA GLY A 108 3.74 -2.09 -0.98
C GLY A 108 2.37 -1.50 -0.69
N GLU A 109 2.22 -0.19 -0.88
CA GLU A 109 0.97 0.54 -0.76
C GLU A 109 0.47 0.95 -2.14
N SER A 110 -0.83 0.74 -2.45
CA SER A 110 -1.46 1.21 -3.70
C SER A 110 -0.70 0.71 -4.94
N MET A 111 -0.20 1.61 -5.80
CA MET A 111 0.68 1.24 -6.92
C MET A 111 1.95 0.53 -6.45
N GLY A 112 2.44 0.82 -5.25
CA GLY A 112 3.56 0.10 -4.62
C GLY A 112 3.23 -1.36 -4.32
N SER A 113 1.98 -1.71 -4.04
CA SER A 113 1.55 -3.10 -3.88
C SER A 113 1.68 -3.88 -5.19
N MET A 114 1.42 -3.22 -6.32
CA MET A 114 1.61 -3.82 -7.64
C MET A 114 3.10 -4.07 -7.92
N VAL A 115 3.97 -3.22 -7.42
CA VAL A 115 5.43 -3.41 -7.47
C VAL A 115 5.84 -4.57 -6.56
N ALA A 116 5.41 -4.57 -5.28
CA ALA A 116 5.76 -5.59 -4.29
C ALA A 116 5.39 -7.01 -4.75
N ALA A 117 4.17 -7.17 -5.32
CA ALA A 117 3.73 -8.45 -5.85
C ALA A 117 4.62 -8.95 -7.00
N ARG A 118 5.14 -8.05 -7.84
CA ARG A 118 6.05 -8.40 -8.93
C ARG A 118 7.49 -8.62 -8.47
N VAL A 119 7.91 -7.94 -7.42
CA VAL A 119 9.19 -8.24 -6.74
C VAL A 119 9.20 -9.69 -6.25
N ALA A 120 8.10 -10.14 -5.66
CA ALA A 120 7.96 -11.53 -5.21
C ALA A 120 8.16 -12.53 -6.37
N VAL A 121 7.56 -12.28 -7.53
CA VAL A 121 7.75 -13.12 -8.72
C VAL A 121 9.19 -13.05 -9.22
N GLU A 122 9.76 -11.86 -9.36
CA GLU A 122 11.13 -11.65 -9.83
C GLU A 122 12.18 -12.35 -8.93
N LEU A 123 11.94 -12.38 -7.63
CA LEU A 123 12.78 -13.11 -6.67
C LEU A 123 12.64 -14.63 -6.86
N ALA A 124 11.38 -15.11 -7.01
CA ALA A 124 11.09 -16.53 -7.19
C ALA A 124 11.67 -17.09 -8.50
N ASP A 125 11.61 -16.32 -9.57
CA ASP A 125 12.09 -16.70 -10.91
C ASP A 125 13.62 -16.54 -11.06
N SER A 126 14.32 -16.04 -10.02
CA SER A 126 15.75 -15.84 -10.09
C SER A 126 16.53 -17.15 -10.05
N SER A 127 17.79 -17.13 -10.48
CA SER A 127 18.66 -18.30 -10.43
C SER A 127 18.97 -18.78 -9.00
N HIS A 128 18.85 -17.91 -8.02
CA HIS A 128 19.05 -18.17 -6.60
C HIS A 128 17.90 -17.52 -5.82
N PRO A 129 16.69 -18.13 -5.81
CA PRO A 129 15.57 -17.58 -5.10
C PRO A 129 15.80 -17.64 -3.58
N PRO A 130 15.46 -16.58 -2.83
CA PRO A 130 15.44 -16.66 -1.37
C PRO A 130 14.50 -17.75 -0.88
N SER A 131 14.74 -18.26 0.34
CA SER A 131 13.80 -19.18 0.98
C SER A 131 12.44 -18.51 1.19
N ALA A 132 11.36 -19.28 1.10
CA ALA A 132 10.01 -18.80 1.44
C ALA A 132 9.86 -18.43 2.92
N ASP A 133 10.76 -18.91 3.77
CA ASP A 133 10.82 -18.56 5.20
C ASP A 133 11.54 -17.23 5.45
N ASP A 134 12.29 -16.73 4.47
CA ASP A 134 13.08 -15.50 4.58
C ASP A 134 12.41 -14.29 3.93
N VAL A 135 11.36 -14.49 3.14
CA VAL A 135 10.65 -13.41 2.45
C VAL A 135 9.16 -13.49 2.73
N ARG A 136 8.57 -12.39 3.16
CA ARG A 136 7.11 -12.22 3.18
C ARG A 136 6.71 -10.92 2.50
N VAL A 137 5.48 -10.87 2.00
CA VAL A 137 4.98 -9.75 1.21
C VAL A 137 3.70 -9.20 1.84
N ILE A 138 3.58 -7.89 1.91
CA ILE A 138 2.37 -7.24 2.39
C ILE A 138 1.88 -6.25 1.34
N LEU A 139 0.68 -6.47 0.86
CA LEU A 139 0.03 -5.65 -0.17
C LEU A 139 -1.08 -4.82 0.49
N MET A 140 -0.82 -3.53 0.68
CA MET A 140 -1.77 -2.62 1.30
C MET A 140 -2.56 -1.87 0.23
N ALA A 141 -3.88 -1.92 0.33
CA ALA A 141 -4.82 -1.29 -0.60
C ALA A 141 -4.51 -1.57 -2.09
N PRO A 142 -4.33 -2.84 -2.51
CA PRO A 142 -3.91 -3.16 -3.87
C PRO A 142 -5.01 -2.90 -4.91
N PRO A 143 -4.81 -2.02 -5.91
CA PRO A 143 -5.79 -1.78 -6.97
C PRO A 143 -6.10 -3.04 -7.81
N GLU A 144 -5.18 -4.00 -7.86
CA GLU A 144 -5.36 -5.27 -8.57
C GLU A 144 -6.31 -6.24 -7.85
N ALA A 145 -6.54 -6.06 -6.56
CA ALA A 145 -7.60 -6.76 -5.82
C ALA A 145 -8.97 -6.09 -5.99
N GLY A 146 -9.01 -4.81 -6.28
CA GLY A 146 -10.22 -4.00 -6.38
C GLY A 146 -10.54 -3.47 -7.77
N ALA A 147 -10.26 -2.19 -8.05
CA ALA A 147 -10.69 -1.48 -9.26
C ALA A 147 -10.26 -2.16 -10.57
N ALA A 148 -9.12 -2.81 -10.60
CA ALA A 148 -8.67 -3.57 -11.76
C ALA A 148 -9.63 -4.72 -12.12
N ARG A 149 -10.44 -5.22 -11.18
CA ARG A 149 -11.39 -6.33 -11.42
C ARG A 149 -12.53 -5.97 -12.36
N TYR A 150 -12.83 -4.68 -12.53
CA TYR A 150 -13.84 -4.22 -13.51
C TYR A 150 -13.39 -4.40 -14.97
N PHE A 151 -12.11 -4.65 -15.20
CA PHE A 151 -11.54 -4.80 -16.54
C PHE A 151 -11.05 -6.22 -16.78
N LYS A 152 -11.09 -6.65 -18.04
CA LYS A 152 -10.43 -7.92 -18.42
C LYS A 152 -8.91 -7.77 -18.29
N VAL A 153 -8.25 -8.85 -17.86
CA VAL A 153 -6.79 -8.93 -17.89
C VAL A 153 -6.28 -8.65 -19.30
N GLY A 154 -5.24 -7.87 -19.43
CA GLY A 154 -4.69 -7.43 -20.70
C GLY A 154 -5.33 -6.17 -21.28
N THR A 155 -6.45 -5.67 -20.74
CA THR A 155 -7.04 -4.39 -21.16
C THR A 155 -6.02 -3.27 -20.97
N TYR A 156 -5.78 -2.47 -22.00
CA TYR A 156 -4.92 -1.30 -21.90
C TYR A 156 -5.72 -0.06 -21.55
N ILE A 157 -5.30 0.65 -20.51
CA ILE A 157 -5.89 1.91 -20.05
C ILE A 157 -4.95 3.06 -20.43
N PRO A 158 -5.25 3.80 -21.51
CA PRO A 158 -4.31 4.76 -22.10
C PRO A 158 -3.89 5.88 -21.15
N ILE A 159 -4.84 6.44 -20.36
CA ILE A 159 -4.58 7.56 -19.45
C ILE A 159 -3.59 7.18 -18.33
N LEU A 160 -3.54 5.92 -17.94
CA LEU A 160 -2.62 5.40 -16.93
C LEU A 160 -1.37 4.76 -17.57
N ASN A 161 -1.36 4.64 -18.88
CA ASN A 161 -0.36 3.81 -19.56
C ASN A 161 -0.19 2.47 -18.85
N TYR A 162 -1.32 1.82 -18.57
CA TYR A 162 -1.36 0.60 -17.77
C TYR A 162 -2.08 -0.52 -18.50
N ARG A 163 -1.50 -1.71 -18.48
CA ARG A 163 -2.13 -2.95 -18.94
C ARG A 163 -2.62 -3.72 -17.72
N VAL A 164 -3.94 -3.86 -17.62
CA VAL A 164 -4.61 -4.51 -16.50
C VAL A 164 -4.09 -5.92 -16.26
N SER A 165 -3.71 -6.19 -15.02
CA SER A 165 -3.32 -7.50 -14.52
C SER A 165 -4.01 -7.83 -13.21
N ARG A 166 -3.70 -8.97 -12.64
CA ARG A 166 -4.10 -9.38 -11.29
C ARG A 166 -2.84 -9.49 -10.44
N ILE A 167 -3.03 -9.59 -9.14
CA ILE A 167 -1.94 -9.94 -8.23
C ILE A 167 -1.38 -11.29 -8.70
N PRO A 168 -0.11 -11.36 -9.08
CA PRO A 168 0.50 -12.61 -9.51
C PRO A 168 0.70 -13.56 -8.31
N GLU A 169 0.67 -14.84 -8.56
CA GLU A 169 1.02 -15.86 -7.58
C GLU A 169 2.54 -15.88 -7.36
N SER A 170 2.97 -16.11 -6.13
CA SER A 170 4.37 -16.31 -5.76
C SER A 170 4.46 -17.33 -4.62
N PRO A 171 5.63 -17.96 -4.40
CA PRO A 171 5.81 -18.92 -3.31
C PRO A 171 5.93 -18.25 -1.93
N TYR A 172 6.06 -16.93 -1.89
CA TYR A 172 6.24 -16.20 -0.63
C TYR A 172 4.92 -15.93 0.07
N PRO A 173 4.85 -16.09 1.41
CA PRO A 173 3.68 -15.72 2.19
C PRO A 173 3.27 -14.27 1.90
N THR A 174 2.04 -14.09 1.44
CA THR A 174 1.53 -12.78 1.03
C THR A 174 0.28 -12.43 1.84
N THR A 175 0.33 -11.28 2.53
CA THR A 175 -0.81 -10.68 3.22
C THR A 175 -1.38 -9.56 2.36
N ILE A 176 -2.69 -9.58 2.15
CA ILE A 176 -3.41 -8.53 1.43
C ILE A 176 -4.30 -7.80 2.43
N VAL A 177 -4.13 -6.49 2.54
CA VAL A 177 -4.91 -5.63 3.43
C VAL A 177 -5.76 -4.70 2.58
N ILE A 178 -7.07 -4.73 2.79
CA ILE A 178 -8.05 -3.95 2.03
C ILE A 178 -8.77 -3.00 2.99
N GLY A 179 -8.80 -1.71 2.66
CA GLY A 179 -9.60 -0.73 3.39
C GLY A 179 -11.06 -0.84 2.96
N GLU A 180 -11.98 -1.00 3.91
CA GLU A 180 -13.43 -0.96 3.63
C GLU A 180 -13.81 0.38 2.99
N TYR A 181 -14.59 0.34 1.93
CA TYR A 181 -14.99 1.51 1.11
C TYR A 181 -13.84 2.24 0.39
N ASP A 182 -12.67 1.63 0.30
CA ASP A 182 -11.60 2.16 -0.53
C ASP A 182 -11.94 2.00 -2.02
N PHE A 183 -12.12 3.11 -2.72
CA PHE A 183 -12.47 3.10 -4.13
C PHE A 183 -11.53 2.27 -5.02
N TRP A 184 -10.25 2.17 -4.65
CA TRP A 184 -9.24 1.47 -5.45
C TRP A 184 -9.11 -0.01 -5.10
N SER A 185 -9.14 -0.38 -3.81
CA SER A 185 -8.95 -1.75 -3.37
C SER A 185 -10.26 -2.46 -3.00
N ASP A 186 -11.32 -1.71 -2.66
CA ASP A 186 -12.67 -2.22 -2.34
C ASP A 186 -13.76 -1.40 -3.04
N PRO A 187 -13.77 -1.34 -4.39
CA PRO A 187 -14.83 -0.65 -5.12
C PRO A 187 -16.14 -1.43 -5.01
N PRO A 188 -17.30 -0.76 -5.15
CA PRO A 188 -18.60 -1.42 -5.06
C PRO A 188 -18.73 -2.59 -6.02
N ASP A 189 -19.12 -3.78 -5.55
CA ASP A 189 -19.38 -4.95 -6.40
C ASP A 189 -20.44 -4.66 -7.48
N ARG A 190 -21.35 -3.74 -7.18
CA ARG A 190 -22.45 -3.33 -8.06
C ARG A 190 -22.36 -1.82 -8.32
N PRO A 191 -21.67 -1.38 -9.38
CA PRO A 191 -21.49 0.05 -9.67
C PRO A 191 -22.79 0.81 -9.94
N TRP A 192 -23.92 0.12 -10.16
CA TRP A 192 -25.24 0.72 -10.25
C TRP A 192 -25.95 0.90 -8.88
N ASN A 193 -25.38 0.39 -7.79
CA ASN A 193 -25.86 0.63 -6.44
C ASN A 193 -25.38 2.02 -5.97
N LEU A 194 -26.31 2.99 -5.99
CA LEU A 194 -26.00 4.38 -5.65
C LEU A 194 -25.48 4.56 -4.22
N VAL A 195 -25.92 3.74 -3.27
CA VAL A 195 -25.46 3.79 -1.88
C VAL A 195 -24.01 3.35 -1.79
N SER A 196 -23.67 2.23 -2.42
CA SER A 196 -22.29 1.72 -2.45
C SER A 196 -21.36 2.67 -3.20
N LEU A 197 -21.85 3.27 -4.29
CA LEU A 197 -21.08 4.26 -5.05
C LEU A 197 -20.82 5.52 -4.22
N LEU A 198 -21.83 5.98 -3.46
CA LEU A 198 -21.67 7.13 -2.55
C LEU A 198 -20.67 6.83 -1.43
N ASN A 199 -20.73 5.64 -0.84
CA ASN A 199 -19.76 5.20 0.19
C ASN A 199 -18.33 5.19 -0.36
N ALA A 200 -18.11 4.62 -1.55
CA ALA A 200 -16.80 4.63 -2.19
C ALA A 200 -16.31 6.05 -2.53
N ALA A 201 -17.21 6.95 -2.95
CA ALA A 201 -16.89 8.35 -3.19
C ALA A 201 -16.51 9.09 -1.88
N LEU A 202 -17.23 8.81 -0.79
CA LEU A 202 -16.88 9.33 0.54
C LEU A 202 -15.55 8.76 1.03
N GLY A 203 -15.31 7.46 0.85
CA GLY A 203 -14.03 6.82 1.18
C GLY A 203 -12.87 7.49 0.44
N ALA A 204 -13.03 7.77 -0.86
CA ALA A 204 -12.04 8.51 -1.64
C ALA A 204 -11.83 9.93 -1.10
N ALA A 205 -12.91 10.65 -0.74
CA ALA A 205 -12.84 12.00 -0.18
C ALA A 205 -12.19 12.04 1.21
N LEU A 206 -12.34 10.98 2.00
CA LEU A 206 -11.76 10.84 3.34
C LEU A 206 -10.37 10.20 3.33
N PHE A 207 -9.78 9.96 2.15
CA PHE A 207 -8.44 9.36 2.00
C PHE A 207 -8.31 7.97 2.65
N VAL A 208 -9.38 7.17 2.67
CA VAL A 208 -9.36 5.79 3.20
C VAL A 208 -8.23 4.97 2.59
N HIS A 209 -7.98 5.16 1.28
CA HIS A 209 -6.89 4.50 0.56
C HIS A 209 -5.51 4.72 1.21
N GLY A 210 -5.17 5.95 1.57
CA GLY A 210 -3.90 6.25 2.24
C GLY A 210 -3.89 5.81 3.70
N GLN A 211 -5.03 5.83 4.39
CA GLN A 211 -5.14 5.38 5.79
C GLN A 211 -4.89 3.87 5.93
N THR A 212 -5.24 3.06 4.92
CA THR A 212 -4.97 1.62 4.90
C THR A 212 -3.48 1.32 5.11
N SER A 213 -2.58 2.23 4.69
CA SER A 213 -1.13 2.09 4.90
C SER A 213 -0.71 2.09 6.37
N LEU A 214 -1.54 2.64 7.25
CA LEU A 214 -1.32 2.76 8.69
C LEU A 214 -2.26 1.85 9.50
N ALA A 215 -3.00 0.96 8.83
CA ALA A 215 -3.95 0.06 9.48
C ALA A 215 -3.26 -0.77 10.57
N ASP A 216 -3.95 -0.97 11.69
CA ASP A 216 -3.55 -1.93 12.72
C ASP A 216 -4.23 -3.29 12.41
N PRO A 217 -3.49 -4.40 12.33
CA PRO A 217 -4.08 -5.72 12.13
C PRO A 217 -5.17 -6.08 13.14
N ALA A 218 -5.09 -5.54 14.35
CA ALA A 218 -6.10 -5.76 15.41
C ALA A 218 -7.44 -5.07 15.09
N ASP A 219 -7.41 -3.97 14.33
CA ASP A 219 -8.59 -3.18 13.97
C ASP A 219 -9.15 -3.53 12.58
N VAL A 220 -8.41 -4.30 11.78
CA VAL A 220 -8.85 -4.69 10.43
C VAL A 220 -9.72 -5.93 10.52
N PRO A 221 -10.98 -5.89 10.01
CA PRO A 221 -11.83 -7.08 9.97
C PRO A 221 -11.13 -8.25 9.26
N PRO A 222 -11.23 -9.49 9.78
CA PRO A 222 -10.52 -10.64 9.21
C PRO A 222 -10.80 -10.89 7.73
N GLU A 223 -12.01 -10.55 7.24
CA GLU A 223 -12.39 -10.63 5.83
C GLU A 223 -11.64 -9.64 4.94
N ASN A 224 -11.08 -8.57 5.50
CA ASN A 224 -10.28 -7.58 4.80
C ASN A 224 -8.77 -7.88 4.85
N ILE A 225 -8.38 -8.96 5.53
CA ILE A 225 -7.02 -9.50 5.53
C ILE A 225 -7.05 -10.88 4.88
N THR A 226 -6.43 -11.02 3.73
CA THR A 226 -6.27 -12.31 3.06
C THR A 226 -4.80 -12.71 3.11
N VAL A 227 -4.52 -13.90 3.64
CA VAL A 227 -3.19 -14.51 3.61
C VAL A 227 -3.17 -15.56 2.50
N ALA A 228 -2.47 -15.28 1.42
CA ALA A 228 -2.19 -16.24 0.36
C ALA A 228 -0.91 -17.03 0.73
N LYS A 229 -0.96 -18.35 0.51
CA LYS A 229 0.17 -19.27 0.72
C LYS A 229 0.62 -19.80 -0.62
#